data_232e84107ec525355d9bf089cb92775b
#
_entry.id   232e84107ec525355d9bf089cb92775b
#
_cell.length_a   1.000
_cell.length_b   1.000
_cell.length_c   1.000
_cell.angle_alpha   90.00
_cell.angle_beta   90.00
_cell.angle_gamma   90.00
#
_symmetry.space_group_name_H-M   'P 1'
#
loop_
_entity.id
_entity.type
_entity.pdbx_description
1 polymer ?
#
loop_
_entity_poly.entity_id
_entity_poly.type
_entity_poly.pdbx_seq_one_letter_code
_entity_poly.pdbx_strand_id
1 'polypeptide(L)'
;EWAAGAAEAAAFRHALERPEPRIALGLALAGVAHAALDISDGLAGDLQHILARSHVRAEIDADAVPRSAALATLPPDVQRRCTLAGGDDYELCFTAPAAARAAVEAAGLTAGVPVTRIGTIRALSAPSEQPAIAWRDAAGAPLALTLHGFDHFHAD
;
A
#
# COMPACT_ATOMS: atom_id res chain seq x y z
N GLU A 1 20.97 -5.20 15.88
CA GLU A 1 19.79 -6.07 16.01
C GLU A 1 18.69 -5.24 16.68
N TRP A 2 17.58 -4.95 15.94
CA TRP A 2 16.47 -4.20 16.51
C TRP A 2 15.59 -5.16 17.33
N ALA A 3 15.23 -4.77 18.54
CA ALA A 3 14.32 -5.52 19.39
C ALA A 3 13.15 -4.62 19.80
N ALA A 4 11.94 -5.05 19.50
CA ALA A 4 10.74 -4.36 19.96
C ALA A 4 10.63 -4.41 21.48
N GLY A 5 10.18 -3.32 22.09
CA GLY A 5 9.74 -3.34 23.49
C GLY A 5 8.56 -4.32 23.69
N ALA A 6 8.37 -4.82 24.89
CA ALA A 6 7.32 -5.82 25.16
C ALA A 6 5.91 -5.39 24.72
N ALA A 7 5.56 -4.11 24.91
CA ALA A 7 4.27 -3.55 24.50
C ALA A 7 4.15 -3.45 22.96
N GLU A 8 5.21 -3.07 22.28
CA GLU A 8 5.25 -3.02 20.80
C GLU A 8 5.16 -4.42 20.21
N ALA A 9 5.91 -5.38 20.76
CA ALA A 9 5.85 -6.77 20.33
C ALA A 9 4.44 -7.37 20.50
N ALA A 10 3.74 -7.02 21.58
CA ALA A 10 2.36 -7.43 21.78
C ALA A 10 1.40 -6.81 20.77
N ALA A 11 1.58 -5.52 20.44
CA ALA A 11 0.79 -4.83 19.43
C ALA A 11 1.00 -5.43 18.03
N PHE A 12 2.24 -5.69 17.65
CA PHE A 12 2.56 -6.33 16.36
C PHE A 12 2.00 -7.75 16.27
N ARG A 13 2.14 -8.54 17.33
CA ARG A 13 1.53 -9.87 17.40
C ARG A 13 0.01 -9.82 17.27
N HIS A 14 -0.64 -8.86 17.95
CA HIS A 14 -2.09 -8.70 17.86
C HIS A 14 -2.52 -8.35 16.44
N ALA A 15 -1.83 -7.42 15.75
CA ALA A 15 -2.14 -7.04 14.38
C ALA A 15 -1.97 -8.22 13.40
N LEU A 16 -0.92 -9.04 13.59
CA LEU A 16 -0.66 -10.21 12.76
C LEU A 16 -1.66 -11.35 13.01
N GLU A 17 -1.98 -11.65 14.28
CA GLU A 17 -2.85 -12.79 14.65
C GLU A 17 -4.34 -12.44 14.49
N ARG A 18 -4.71 -11.15 14.55
CA ARG A 18 -6.08 -10.66 14.51
C ARG A 18 -6.18 -9.36 13.72
N PRO A 19 -5.92 -9.41 12.41
CA PRO A 19 -6.05 -8.23 11.55
C PRO A 19 -7.49 -7.69 11.62
N GLU A 20 -7.64 -6.38 11.68
CA GLU A 20 -8.94 -5.71 11.71
C GLU A 20 -9.40 -5.39 10.28
N PRO A 21 -10.43 -6.08 9.76
CA PRO A 21 -10.91 -5.83 8.40
C PRO A 21 -11.47 -4.41 8.26
N ARG A 22 -11.06 -3.67 7.24
CA ARG A 22 -11.47 -2.29 6.98
C ARG A 22 -12.85 -2.20 6.32
N ILE A 23 -13.83 -2.97 6.83
CA ILE A 23 -15.19 -3.07 6.27
C ILE A 23 -15.88 -1.71 6.23
N ALA A 24 -15.84 -0.94 7.32
CA ALA A 24 -16.46 0.38 7.39
C ALA A 24 -15.89 1.33 6.33
N LEU A 25 -14.57 1.33 6.13
CA LEU A 25 -13.92 2.11 5.08
C LEU A 25 -14.32 1.62 3.68
N GLY A 26 -14.32 0.32 3.45
CA GLY A 26 -14.74 -0.27 2.18
C GLY A 26 -16.17 0.12 1.79
N LEU A 27 -17.12 0.09 2.74
CA LEU A 27 -18.50 0.53 2.54
C LEU A 27 -18.58 2.03 2.26
N ALA A 28 -17.83 2.86 2.97
CA ALA A 28 -17.81 4.31 2.77
C ALA A 28 -17.17 4.72 1.43
N LEU A 29 -16.28 3.90 0.88
CA LEU A 29 -15.66 4.09 -0.44
C LEU A 29 -16.52 3.58 -1.60
N ALA A 30 -17.62 2.87 -1.33
CA ALA A 30 -18.51 2.39 -2.38
C ALA A 30 -19.08 3.57 -3.20
N GLY A 31 -18.92 3.51 -4.52
CA GLY A 31 -19.28 4.60 -5.43
C GLY A 31 -18.30 5.78 -5.47
N VAL A 32 -17.22 5.74 -4.67
CA VAL A 32 -16.14 6.74 -4.65
C VAL A 32 -14.86 6.16 -5.27
N ALA A 33 -14.46 4.97 -4.84
CA ALA A 33 -13.30 4.28 -5.39
C ALA A 33 -13.62 3.63 -6.74
N HIS A 34 -12.63 3.62 -7.65
CA HIS A 34 -12.70 2.90 -8.93
C HIS A 34 -12.29 1.43 -8.79
N ALA A 35 -11.33 1.14 -7.95
CA ALA A 35 -10.86 -0.20 -7.63
C ALA A 35 -10.34 -0.23 -6.20
N ALA A 36 -10.49 -1.36 -5.54
CA ALA A 36 -9.95 -1.60 -4.20
C ALA A 36 -9.60 -3.08 -4.04
N LEU A 37 -8.61 -3.37 -3.22
CA LEU A 37 -8.25 -4.68 -2.73
C LEU A 37 -7.59 -4.54 -1.35
N ASP A 38 -7.48 -5.62 -0.62
CA ASP A 38 -6.66 -5.71 0.58
C ASP A 38 -5.19 -6.02 0.23
N ILE A 39 -4.29 -5.70 1.13
CA ILE A 39 -2.86 -6.00 1.00
C ILE A 39 -2.58 -7.27 1.80
N SER A 40 -2.37 -8.39 1.09
CA SER A 40 -2.04 -9.70 1.66
C SER A 40 -0.59 -10.12 1.42
N ASP A 41 -0.08 -9.90 0.22
CA ASP A 41 1.24 -10.36 -0.22
C ASP A 41 2.24 -9.20 -0.38
N GLY A 42 1.82 -8.01 0.03
CA GLY A 42 2.58 -6.78 -0.02
C GLY A 42 2.11 -5.82 -1.10
N LEU A 43 2.19 -4.52 -0.79
CA LEU A 43 1.67 -3.44 -1.65
C LEU A 43 2.16 -3.56 -3.10
N ALA A 44 3.43 -3.91 -3.32
CA ALA A 44 3.99 -4.00 -4.66
C ALA A 44 3.34 -5.09 -5.51
N GLY A 45 3.08 -6.26 -4.92
CA GLY A 45 2.40 -7.37 -5.59
C GLY A 45 0.92 -7.07 -5.80
N ASP A 46 0.23 -6.68 -4.74
CA ASP A 46 -1.21 -6.51 -4.76
C ASP A 46 -1.65 -5.33 -5.65
N LEU A 47 -0.97 -4.19 -5.58
CA LEU A 47 -1.25 -3.07 -6.48
C LEU A 47 -1.09 -3.47 -7.95
N GLN A 48 -0.15 -4.36 -8.29
CA GLN A 48 0.04 -4.83 -9.65
C GLN A 48 -1.23 -5.50 -10.22
N HIS A 49 -2.05 -6.15 -9.38
CA HIS A 49 -3.32 -6.73 -9.79
C HIS A 49 -4.32 -5.67 -10.25
N ILE A 50 -4.43 -4.54 -9.52
CA ILE A 50 -5.25 -3.40 -9.95
C ILE A 50 -4.73 -2.86 -11.30
N LEU A 51 -3.41 -2.65 -11.42
CA LEU A 51 -2.81 -2.07 -12.61
C LEU A 51 -3.02 -2.96 -13.84
N ALA A 52 -2.77 -4.24 -13.70
CA ALA A 52 -2.94 -5.23 -14.78
C ALA A 52 -4.41 -5.31 -15.22
N ARG A 53 -5.35 -5.39 -14.27
CA ARG A 53 -6.77 -5.50 -14.57
C ARG A 53 -7.34 -4.24 -15.22
N SER A 54 -6.79 -3.08 -14.87
CA SER A 54 -7.26 -1.78 -15.36
C SER A 54 -6.46 -1.25 -16.56
N HIS A 55 -5.42 -1.96 -17.00
CA HIS A 55 -4.51 -1.54 -18.09
C HIS A 55 -3.93 -0.14 -17.86
N VAL A 56 -3.38 0.08 -16.67
CA VAL A 56 -2.79 1.36 -16.25
C VAL A 56 -1.42 1.15 -15.61
N ARG A 57 -0.70 2.24 -15.36
CA ARG A 57 0.52 2.26 -14.55
C ARG A 57 0.37 3.16 -13.34
N ALA A 58 1.24 3.03 -12.36
CA ALA A 58 1.26 3.86 -11.16
C ALA A 58 2.60 4.56 -11.00
N GLU A 59 2.57 5.78 -10.46
CA GLU A 59 3.72 6.49 -9.91
C GLU A 59 3.49 6.58 -8.39
N ILE A 60 4.32 5.90 -7.61
CA ILE A 60 4.16 5.77 -6.16
C ILE A 60 5.34 6.40 -5.44
N ASP A 61 5.04 7.26 -4.48
CA ASP A 61 5.99 7.74 -3.48
C ASP A 61 6.15 6.64 -2.40
N ALA A 62 7.27 5.93 -2.44
CA ALA A 62 7.58 4.84 -1.53
C ALA A 62 7.68 5.31 -0.07
N ASP A 63 8.03 6.57 0.14
CA ASP A 63 8.20 7.15 1.46
C ASP A 63 6.89 7.72 2.03
N ALA A 64 5.85 7.88 1.21
CA ALA A 64 4.52 8.28 1.64
C ALA A 64 3.67 7.10 2.16
N VAL A 65 4.10 5.84 1.93
CA VAL A 65 3.38 4.67 2.43
C VAL A 65 3.39 4.69 3.96
N PRO A 66 2.21 4.60 4.62
CA PRO A 66 2.10 4.64 6.08
C PRO A 66 2.94 3.56 6.76
N ARG A 67 3.48 3.91 7.91
CA ARG A 67 4.30 3.01 8.72
C ARG A 67 4.13 3.29 10.20
N SER A 68 4.37 2.29 11.04
CA SER A 68 4.37 2.47 12.49
C SER A 68 5.51 3.37 12.94
N ALA A 69 5.35 4.01 14.11
CA ALA A 69 6.42 4.82 14.71
C ALA A 69 7.70 3.98 14.95
N ALA A 70 7.54 2.72 15.32
CA ALA A 70 8.66 1.81 15.50
C ALA A 70 9.40 1.54 14.18
N LEU A 71 8.68 1.23 13.09
CA LEU A 71 9.29 1.02 11.77
C LEU A 71 10.00 2.29 11.28
N ALA A 72 9.47 3.46 11.57
CA ALA A 72 10.06 4.75 11.19
C ALA A 72 11.44 5.01 11.83
N THR A 73 11.82 4.29 12.89
CA THR A 73 13.15 4.40 13.51
C THR A 73 14.24 3.57 12.80
N LEU A 74 13.85 2.69 11.89
CA LEU A 74 14.77 1.79 11.18
C LEU A 74 15.37 2.47 9.94
N PRO A 75 16.46 1.92 9.36
CA PRO A 75 17.03 2.43 8.12
C PRO A 75 16.01 2.49 6.98
N PRO A 76 16.09 3.49 6.07
CA PRO A 76 15.10 3.69 5.01
C PRO A 76 14.87 2.49 4.09
N ASP A 77 15.92 1.71 3.81
CA ASP A 77 15.83 0.48 3.01
C ASP A 77 15.01 -0.60 3.70
N VAL A 78 15.15 -0.74 5.03
CA VAL A 78 14.33 -1.65 5.85
C VAL A 78 12.89 -1.17 5.88
N GLN A 79 12.66 0.14 6.08
CA GLN A 79 11.32 0.72 6.06
C GLN A 79 10.62 0.41 4.75
N ARG A 80 11.25 0.72 3.60
CA ARG A 80 10.70 0.47 2.27
C ARG A 80 10.43 -1.02 2.02
N ARG A 81 11.36 -1.90 2.39
CA ARG A 81 11.15 -3.34 2.25
C ARG A 81 9.93 -3.81 3.03
N CYS A 82 9.77 -3.37 4.29
CA CYS A 82 8.62 -3.77 5.10
C CYS A 82 7.31 -3.18 4.56
N THR A 83 7.27 -1.90 4.16
CA THR A 83 6.03 -1.25 3.72
C THR A 83 5.59 -1.61 2.30
N LEU A 84 6.54 -2.02 1.43
CA LEU A 84 6.23 -2.25 0.02
C LEU A 84 6.13 -3.74 -0.34
N ALA A 85 6.84 -4.60 0.39
CA ALA A 85 6.89 -6.03 0.13
C ALA A 85 6.53 -6.90 1.35
N GLY A 86 6.28 -6.29 2.52
CA GLY A 86 5.70 -6.98 3.67
C GLY A 86 4.24 -7.34 3.40
N GLY A 87 3.83 -8.56 3.72
CA GLY A 87 2.46 -9.04 3.64
C GLY A 87 1.77 -9.08 5.00
N ASP A 88 0.56 -9.64 5.01
CA ASP A 88 -0.30 -9.81 6.19
C ASP A 88 -0.79 -8.49 6.83
N ASP A 89 -0.81 -7.39 6.06
CA ASP A 89 -1.28 -6.09 6.54
C ASP A 89 -2.81 -6.00 6.58
N TYR A 90 -3.49 -6.56 5.58
CA TYR A 90 -4.94 -6.52 5.38
C TYR A 90 -5.54 -5.11 5.41
N GLU A 91 -4.71 -4.12 5.05
CA GLU A 91 -5.14 -2.74 4.82
C GLU A 91 -5.70 -2.58 3.41
N LEU A 92 -6.55 -1.56 3.18
CA LEU A 92 -7.11 -1.32 1.85
C LEU A 92 -6.17 -0.48 0.99
N CYS A 93 -5.80 -1.03 -0.17
CA CYS A 93 -5.25 -0.28 -1.29
C CYS A 93 -6.37 0.00 -2.30
N PHE A 94 -6.56 1.27 -2.67
CA PHE A 94 -7.62 1.65 -3.60
C PHE A 94 -7.22 2.81 -4.50
N THR A 95 -7.95 2.97 -5.60
CA THR A 95 -7.81 4.09 -6.53
C THR A 95 -9.10 4.89 -6.59
N ALA A 96 -9.00 6.21 -6.71
CA ALA A 96 -10.15 7.09 -6.82
C ALA A 96 -9.84 8.27 -7.77
N PRO A 97 -10.88 8.90 -8.37
CA PRO A 97 -10.68 10.11 -9.16
C PRO A 97 -10.06 11.23 -8.33
N ALA A 98 -9.21 12.05 -8.94
CA ALA A 98 -8.61 13.20 -8.25
C ALA A 98 -9.69 14.17 -7.70
N ALA A 99 -10.82 14.29 -8.39
CA ALA A 99 -11.96 15.10 -7.95
C ALA A 99 -12.68 14.55 -6.70
N ALA A 100 -12.52 13.26 -6.41
CA ALA A 100 -13.15 12.61 -5.25
C ALA A 100 -12.33 12.72 -3.96
N ARG A 101 -11.22 13.49 -3.94
CA ARG A 101 -10.34 13.60 -2.76
C ARG A 101 -11.09 13.90 -1.47
N ALA A 102 -11.96 14.90 -1.47
CA ALA A 102 -12.73 15.28 -0.29
C ALA A 102 -13.68 14.15 0.16
N ALA A 103 -14.26 13.39 -0.78
CA ALA A 103 -15.10 12.24 -0.46
C ALA A 103 -14.29 11.09 0.16
N VAL A 104 -13.06 10.85 -0.32
CA VAL A 104 -12.14 9.86 0.25
C VAL A 104 -11.74 10.24 1.67
N GLU A 105 -11.38 11.50 1.90
CA GLU A 105 -11.04 12.01 3.23
C GLU A 105 -12.24 11.87 4.21
N ALA A 106 -13.46 12.22 3.74
CA ALA A 106 -14.68 12.05 4.52
C ALA A 106 -15.00 10.58 4.83
N ALA A 107 -14.75 9.66 3.89
CA ALA A 107 -14.90 8.22 4.10
C ALA A 107 -13.94 7.71 5.19
N GLY A 108 -12.68 8.15 5.17
CA GLY A 108 -11.71 7.82 6.20
C GLY A 108 -12.13 8.33 7.59
N LEU A 109 -12.57 9.58 7.68
CA LEU A 109 -13.07 10.17 8.93
C LEU A 109 -14.30 9.41 9.45
N THR A 110 -15.26 9.07 8.59
CA THR A 110 -16.46 8.33 8.96
C THR A 110 -16.15 6.93 9.45
N ALA A 111 -15.17 6.27 8.82
CA ALA A 111 -14.73 4.93 9.21
C ALA A 111 -13.77 4.93 10.42
N GLY A 112 -13.28 6.09 10.84
CA GLY A 112 -12.25 6.19 11.88
C GLY A 112 -10.89 5.62 11.44
N VAL A 113 -10.63 5.54 10.13
CA VAL A 113 -9.42 4.96 9.55
C VAL A 113 -8.66 6.05 8.79
N PRO A 114 -7.37 6.29 9.10
CA PRO A 114 -6.54 7.19 8.31
C PRO A 114 -6.45 6.74 6.86
N VAL A 115 -6.54 7.67 5.91
CA VAL A 115 -6.32 7.42 4.49
C VAL A 115 -5.16 8.28 4.00
N THR A 116 -4.24 7.68 3.26
CA THR A 116 -3.03 8.35 2.78
C THR A 116 -2.93 8.23 1.26
N ARG A 117 -2.75 9.37 0.58
CA ARG A 117 -2.43 9.35 -0.83
C ARG A 117 -0.95 9.03 -1.03
N ILE A 118 -0.66 7.88 -1.61
CA ILE A 118 0.70 7.39 -1.85
C ILE A 118 1.17 7.57 -3.30
N GLY A 119 0.29 7.99 -4.23
CA GLY A 119 0.71 8.12 -5.61
C GLY A 119 -0.39 8.55 -6.57
N THR A 120 -0.16 8.26 -7.84
CA THR A 120 -1.06 8.63 -8.95
C THR A 120 -1.09 7.52 -9.99
N ILE A 121 -2.29 7.18 -10.44
CA ILE A 121 -2.50 6.29 -11.59
C ILE A 121 -2.35 7.07 -12.89
N ARG A 122 -1.70 6.46 -13.88
CA ARG A 122 -1.45 7.01 -15.22
C ARG A 122 -1.91 6.04 -16.30
N ALA A 123 -2.40 6.57 -17.38
CA ALA A 123 -2.60 5.80 -18.60
C ALA A 123 -1.25 5.24 -19.09
N LEU A 124 -1.29 4.09 -19.76
CA LEU A 124 -0.14 3.59 -20.51
C LEU A 124 0.17 4.54 -21.67
N SER A 125 1.46 4.75 -21.94
CA SER A 125 1.91 5.67 -22.99
C SER A 125 1.78 5.07 -24.39
N ALA A 126 1.75 3.74 -24.48
CA ALA A 126 1.57 2.98 -25.72
C ALA A 126 0.81 1.66 -25.46
N PRO A 127 0.11 1.10 -26.47
CA PRO A 127 -0.59 -0.19 -26.35
C PRO A 127 0.34 -1.38 -26.00
N SER A 128 1.62 -1.28 -26.33
CA SER A 128 2.64 -2.30 -26.03
C SER A 128 3.28 -2.14 -24.64
N GLU A 129 3.01 -1.02 -23.94
CA GLU A 129 3.52 -0.81 -22.58
C GLU A 129 2.82 -1.74 -21.61
N GLN A 130 3.58 -2.36 -20.71
CA GLN A 130 3.01 -3.21 -19.68
C GLN A 130 2.67 -2.39 -18.44
N PRO A 131 1.59 -2.76 -17.73
CA PRO A 131 1.28 -2.20 -16.42
C PRO A 131 2.46 -2.35 -15.47
N ALA A 132 2.85 -1.25 -14.81
CA ALA A 132 4.02 -1.22 -13.95
C ALA A 132 3.89 -0.15 -12.85
N ILE A 133 4.68 -0.31 -11.79
CA ILE A 133 4.82 0.68 -10.73
C ILE A 133 6.16 1.40 -10.92
N ALA A 134 6.13 2.71 -11.07
CA ALA A 134 7.29 3.58 -11.00
C ALA A 134 7.44 4.09 -9.57
N TRP A 135 8.45 3.57 -8.87
CA TRP A 135 8.75 3.98 -7.52
C TRP A 135 9.55 5.27 -7.49
N ARG A 136 9.22 6.15 -6.56
CA ARG A 136 9.92 7.41 -6.31
C ARG A 136 10.18 7.56 -4.82
N ASP A 137 11.21 8.33 -4.48
CA ASP A 137 11.44 8.78 -3.11
C ASP A 137 10.60 10.04 -2.80
N ALA A 138 10.67 10.52 -1.56
CA ALA A 138 9.98 11.73 -1.09
C ALA A 138 10.38 13.01 -1.88
N ALA A 139 11.54 13.05 -2.51
CA ALA A 139 11.99 14.14 -3.37
C ALA A 139 11.49 13.99 -4.82
N GLY A 140 10.80 12.86 -5.14
CA GLY A 140 10.32 12.53 -6.47
C GLY A 140 11.37 11.90 -7.38
N ALA A 141 12.57 11.58 -6.87
CA ALA A 141 13.60 10.92 -7.65
C ALA A 141 13.25 9.44 -7.89
N PRO A 142 13.57 8.88 -9.06
CA PRO A 142 13.32 7.48 -9.34
C PRO A 142 14.07 6.55 -8.38
N LEU A 143 13.37 5.53 -7.88
CA LEU A 143 13.94 4.46 -7.07
C LEU A 143 13.96 3.17 -7.89
N ALA A 144 15.13 2.56 -8.05
CA ALA A 144 15.29 1.20 -8.57
C ALA A 144 15.12 0.23 -7.39
N LEU A 145 13.92 -0.30 -7.21
CA LEU A 145 13.61 -1.28 -6.16
C LEU A 145 13.38 -2.64 -6.82
N THR A 146 14.11 -3.65 -6.35
CA THR A 146 13.80 -5.05 -6.64
C THR A 146 12.99 -5.56 -5.45
N LEU A 147 11.67 -5.55 -5.61
CA LEU A 147 10.73 -6.03 -4.59
C LEU A 147 10.16 -7.35 -5.07
N HIS A 148 10.34 -8.38 -4.26
CA HIS A 148 9.68 -9.66 -4.44
C HIS A 148 8.55 -9.72 -3.44
N GLY A 149 7.30 -9.83 -3.92
CA GLY A 149 6.15 -10.17 -3.08
C GLY A 149 6.33 -11.58 -2.49
N PHE A 150 5.62 -11.89 -1.45
CA PHE A 150 5.64 -13.23 -0.88
C PHE A 150 4.98 -14.20 -1.87
N ASP A 151 5.74 -15.14 -2.44
CA ASP A 151 5.23 -16.16 -3.34
C ASP A 151 5.10 -17.47 -2.58
N HIS A 152 3.86 -17.87 -2.32
CA HIS A 152 3.53 -19.12 -1.61
C HIS A 152 3.89 -20.40 -2.40
N PHE A 153 4.20 -20.30 -3.70
CA PHE A 153 4.38 -21.42 -4.60
C PHE A 153 5.81 -21.65 -5.07
N HIS A 154 6.72 -20.73 -4.79
CA HIS A 154 8.15 -20.89 -5.07
C HIS A 154 8.91 -21.02 -3.75
N ALA A 155 8.98 -22.24 -3.22
CA ALA A 155 9.98 -22.61 -2.23
C ALA A 155 11.30 -22.85 -3.00
N ASP A 156 12.34 -22.09 -2.65
CA ASP A 156 13.73 -22.36 -3.05
C ASP A 156 14.21 -23.72 -2.51
#